data_e2a6fcbc2d3b6e7b802b2a2eb0dcc8cf
#
_entry.id   e2a6fcbc2d3b6e7b802b2a2eb0dcc8cf
#
_cell.length_a   1.000
_cell.length_b   1.000
_cell.length_c   1.000
_cell.angle_alpha   90.00
_cell.angle_beta   90.00
_cell.angle_gamma   90.00
#
_symmetry.space_group_name_H-M   'P 1'
#
loop_
_entity.id
_entity.type
_entity.pdbx_description
1 polymer ?
#
loop_
_entity_poly.entity_id
_entity_poly.type
_entity_poly.pdbx_seq_one_letter_code
_entity_poly.pdbx_strand_id
1 'polypeptide(L)'
;MPHPSEPGTLVLHGLRLKGFAETDVLAETTGLDDVTVVRALEAFAADGLVTRKQGVDVSGWVLTPQGRADHEKRLADELDAAGTRAEIEAIYGRFVELNPGLLQVCTDWQVRDGVVNDHTDGAYDAEVVARLGDLHERALPVVTALAEALDRFGGYRPRLQWAVDHVRCGEGAWFDKPLTDSYHTVWFELHEDLLATLGLQRATETGGEG
;
A
#
# COMPACT_ATOMS: atom_id res chain seq x y z
N MET A 1 12.74 -16.10 10.00
CA MET A 1 12.96 -15.31 8.78
C MET A 1 11.59 -15.14 8.12
N PRO A 2 11.26 -13.96 7.59
CA PRO A 2 9.98 -13.76 6.90
C PRO A 2 9.82 -14.75 5.75
N HIS A 3 8.58 -15.08 5.44
CA HIS A 3 8.29 -15.95 4.30
C HIS A 3 8.50 -15.17 2.99
N PRO A 4 9.35 -15.65 2.06
CA PRO A 4 9.58 -14.98 0.80
C PRO A 4 8.40 -15.22 -0.15
N SER A 5 7.99 -14.15 -0.86
CA SER A 5 6.97 -14.27 -1.88
C SER A 5 7.55 -14.73 -3.22
N GLU A 6 6.81 -15.55 -3.95
CA GLU A 6 7.17 -15.99 -5.29
C GLU A 6 7.20 -14.80 -6.27
N PRO A 7 8.19 -14.69 -7.18
CA PRO A 7 8.30 -13.56 -8.11
C PRO A 7 7.02 -13.32 -8.93
N GLY A 8 6.35 -14.37 -9.37
CA GLY A 8 5.09 -14.25 -10.10
C GLY A 8 3.96 -13.67 -9.25
N THR A 9 3.89 -14.02 -7.97
CA THR A 9 2.94 -13.44 -7.02
C THR A 9 3.20 -11.95 -6.84
N LEU A 10 4.48 -11.54 -6.67
CA LEU A 10 4.87 -10.14 -6.55
C LEU A 10 4.45 -9.30 -7.77
N VAL A 11 4.65 -9.81 -8.99
CA VAL A 11 4.27 -9.10 -10.23
C VAL A 11 2.75 -8.90 -10.32
N LEU A 12 1.95 -9.95 -10.07
CA LEU A 12 0.48 -9.82 -10.06
C LEU A 12 0.00 -8.91 -8.93
N HIS A 13 0.67 -8.97 -7.78
CA HIS A 13 0.37 -8.14 -6.63
C HIS A 13 0.68 -6.65 -6.88
N GLY A 14 1.82 -6.35 -7.47
CA GLY A 14 2.16 -4.98 -7.92
C GLY A 14 1.10 -4.43 -8.88
N LEU A 15 0.64 -5.22 -9.86
CA LEU A 15 -0.46 -4.84 -10.74
C LEU A 15 -1.79 -4.66 -10.00
N ARG A 16 -2.05 -5.45 -8.96
CA ARG A 16 -3.26 -5.31 -8.14
C ARG A 16 -3.28 -3.98 -7.38
N LEU A 17 -2.14 -3.58 -6.81
CA LEU A 17 -2.01 -2.34 -6.04
C LEU A 17 -2.01 -1.09 -6.92
N LYS A 18 -1.30 -1.13 -8.04
CA LYS A 18 -1.20 0.01 -8.97
C LYS A 18 -2.41 0.13 -9.92
N GLY A 19 -3.15 -0.96 -10.15
CA GLY A 19 -4.24 -1.04 -11.12
C GLY A 19 -3.78 -1.07 -12.58
N PHE A 20 -2.81 -0.23 -12.93
CA PHE A 20 -2.09 -0.14 -14.20
C PHE A 20 -0.63 0.18 -13.90
N ALA A 21 0.32 -0.51 -14.55
CA ALA A 21 1.74 -0.21 -14.41
C ALA A 21 2.53 -0.55 -15.68
N GLU A 22 3.57 0.23 -15.93
CA GLU A 22 4.63 -0.09 -16.88
C GLU A 22 5.60 -1.11 -16.25
N THR A 23 6.43 -1.74 -17.07
CA THR A 23 7.32 -2.83 -16.61
C THR A 23 8.37 -2.35 -15.61
N ASP A 24 8.95 -1.18 -15.84
CA ASP A 24 9.93 -0.53 -14.97
C ASP A 24 9.33 -0.16 -13.59
N VAL A 25 8.10 0.36 -13.58
CA VAL A 25 7.36 0.63 -12.34
C VAL A 25 7.13 -0.65 -11.54
N LEU A 26 6.83 -1.77 -12.22
CA LEU A 26 6.69 -3.06 -11.54
C LEU A 26 8.02 -3.58 -11.00
N ALA A 27 9.11 -3.42 -11.73
CA ALA A 27 10.45 -3.79 -11.27
C ALA A 27 10.83 -3.01 -10.00
N GLU A 28 10.62 -1.70 -10.01
CA GLU A 28 10.83 -0.85 -8.84
C GLU A 28 9.93 -1.24 -7.65
N THR A 29 8.64 -1.44 -7.90
CA THR A 29 7.66 -1.77 -6.85
C THR A 29 7.92 -3.13 -6.21
N THR A 30 8.34 -4.12 -7.01
CA THR A 30 8.55 -5.50 -6.54
C THR A 30 9.98 -5.78 -6.07
N GLY A 31 10.94 -4.91 -6.40
CA GLY A 31 12.37 -5.14 -6.18
C GLY A 31 12.97 -6.25 -7.06
N LEU A 32 12.23 -6.70 -8.08
CA LEU A 32 12.70 -7.70 -9.04
C LEU A 32 13.47 -7.03 -10.19
N ASP A 33 14.38 -7.77 -10.82
CA ASP A 33 15.03 -7.30 -12.04
C ASP A 33 14.05 -7.29 -13.24
N ASP A 34 14.32 -6.41 -14.22
CA ASP A 34 13.47 -6.22 -15.40
C ASP A 34 13.23 -7.52 -16.19
N VAL A 35 14.24 -8.37 -16.28
CA VAL A 35 14.16 -9.63 -17.04
C VAL A 35 13.16 -10.58 -16.36
N THR A 36 13.19 -10.65 -15.05
CA THR A 36 12.25 -11.46 -14.25
C THR A 36 10.84 -10.93 -14.41
N VAL A 37 10.63 -9.61 -14.33
CA VAL A 37 9.31 -8.98 -14.50
C VAL A 37 8.76 -9.21 -15.90
N VAL A 38 9.56 -8.96 -16.95
CA VAL A 38 9.16 -9.17 -18.35
C VAL A 38 8.75 -10.63 -18.58
N ARG A 39 9.56 -11.57 -18.14
CA ARG A 39 9.28 -13.02 -18.30
C ARG A 39 7.97 -13.41 -17.62
N ALA A 40 7.72 -12.91 -16.40
CA ALA A 40 6.48 -13.18 -15.68
C ALA A 40 5.27 -12.60 -16.42
N LEU A 41 5.35 -11.35 -16.88
CA LEU A 41 4.29 -10.68 -17.63
C LEU A 41 3.96 -11.39 -18.95
N GLU A 42 4.98 -11.83 -19.71
CA GLU A 42 4.78 -12.58 -20.96
C GLU A 42 4.09 -13.93 -20.69
N ALA A 43 4.52 -14.67 -19.68
CA ALA A 43 3.88 -15.91 -19.28
C ALA A 43 2.41 -15.68 -18.86
N PHE A 44 2.17 -14.70 -18.01
CA PHE A 44 0.81 -14.36 -17.57
C PHE A 44 -0.08 -13.84 -18.69
N ALA A 45 0.49 -13.15 -19.68
CA ALA A 45 -0.26 -12.73 -20.86
C ALA A 45 -0.66 -13.93 -21.73
N ALA A 46 0.23 -14.92 -21.89
CA ALA A 46 -0.08 -16.16 -22.60
C ALA A 46 -1.20 -16.97 -21.89
N ASP A 47 -1.22 -16.93 -20.56
CA ASP A 47 -2.25 -17.57 -19.71
C ASP A 47 -3.53 -16.74 -19.57
N GLY A 48 -3.59 -15.52 -20.15
CA GLY A 48 -4.74 -14.63 -20.07
C GLY A 48 -4.95 -13.95 -18.71
N LEU A 49 -3.94 -13.98 -17.83
CA LEU A 49 -4.01 -13.36 -16.48
C LEU A 49 -3.76 -11.86 -16.51
N VAL A 50 -2.96 -11.39 -17.45
CA VAL A 50 -2.69 -9.95 -17.66
C VAL A 50 -2.95 -9.58 -19.12
N THR A 51 -3.21 -8.30 -19.37
CA THR A 51 -3.30 -7.76 -20.73
C THR A 51 -2.56 -6.44 -20.82
N ARG A 52 -1.92 -6.22 -21.97
CA ARG A 52 -1.24 -4.96 -22.25
C ARG A 52 -2.26 -3.94 -22.71
N LYS A 53 -2.26 -2.76 -22.10
CA LYS A 53 -3.02 -1.58 -22.55
C LYS A 53 -2.08 -0.61 -23.23
N GLN A 54 -2.50 -0.12 -24.40
CA GLN A 54 -1.76 0.87 -25.18
C GLN A 54 -2.66 2.07 -25.41
N GLY A 55 -2.17 3.26 -25.06
CA GLY A 55 -2.75 4.55 -25.38
C GLY A 55 -1.78 5.37 -26.26
N VAL A 56 -2.09 6.66 -26.49
CA VAL A 56 -1.27 7.52 -27.37
C VAL A 56 0.14 7.70 -26.78
N ASP A 57 0.27 7.88 -25.46
CA ASP A 57 1.56 8.13 -24.79
C ASP A 57 1.81 7.19 -23.60
N VAL A 58 0.99 6.14 -23.42
CA VAL A 58 1.07 5.25 -22.26
C VAL A 58 0.93 3.80 -22.72
N SER A 59 1.85 2.96 -22.29
CA SER A 59 1.81 1.51 -22.55
C SER A 59 2.14 0.77 -21.25
N GLY A 60 1.18 -0.02 -20.75
CA GLY A 60 1.39 -0.77 -19.51
C GLY A 60 0.49 -1.99 -19.40
N TRP A 61 0.51 -2.61 -18.26
CA TRP A 61 -0.15 -3.87 -17.97
C TRP A 61 -1.28 -3.68 -16.95
N VAL A 62 -2.32 -4.50 -17.08
CA VAL A 62 -3.43 -4.59 -16.14
C VAL A 62 -3.79 -6.04 -15.90
N LEU A 63 -4.31 -6.35 -14.72
CA LEU A 63 -4.91 -7.64 -14.43
C LEU A 63 -6.21 -7.81 -15.20
N THR A 64 -6.42 -9.00 -15.76
CA THR A 64 -7.75 -9.46 -16.22
C THR A 64 -8.61 -9.91 -15.02
N PRO A 65 -9.92 -10.14 -15.18
CA PRO A 65 -10.72 -10.79 -14.14
C PRO A 65 -10.16 -12.15 -13.71
N GLN A 66 -9.64 -12.95 -14.66
CA GLN A 66 -8.98 -14.21 -14.37
C GLN A 66 -7.70 -14.01 -13.60
N GLY A 67 -6.89 -12.99 -13.95
CA GLY A 67 -5.66 -12.66 -13.24
C GLY A 67 -5.92 -12.19 -11.80
N ARG A 68 -7.02 -11.48 -11.54
CA ARG A 68 -7.44 -11.14 -10.18
C ARG A 68 -7.74 -12.38 -9.35
N ALA A 69 -8.51 -13.33 -9.90
CA ALA A 69 -8.84 -14.58 -9.21
C ALA A 69 -7.59 -15.45 -8.95
N ASP A 70 -6.65 -15.53 -9.91
CA ASP A 70 -5.38 -16.24 -9.74
C ASP A 70 -4.51 -15.57 -8.67
N HIS A 71 -4.43 -14.24 -8.68
CA HIS A 71 -3.72 -13.47 -7.66
C HIS A 71 -4.28 -13.71 -6.25
N GLU A 72 -5.60 -13.63 -6.07
CA GLU A 72 -6.26 -13.90 -4.78
C GLU A 72 -5.95 -15.31 -4.27
N LYS A 73 -5.98 -16.30 -5.17
CA LYS A 73 -5.60 -17.69 -4.85
C LYS A 73 -4.14 -17.78 -4.40
N ARG A 74 -3.20 -17.12 -5.11
CA ARG A 74 -1.77 -17.14 -4.77
C ARG A 74 -1.51 -16.53 -3.40
N LEU A 75 -2.19 -15.43 -3.06
CA LEU A 75 -2.07 -14.83 -1.72
C LEU A 75 -2.60 -15.75 -0.62
N ALA A 76 -3.72 -16.45 -0.88
CA ALA A 76 -4.23 -17.43 0.06
C ALA A 76 -3.26 -18.61 0.24
N ASP A 77 -2.72 -19.16 -0.86
CA ASP A 77 -1.72 -20.23 -0.84
C ASP A 77 -0.43 -19.80 -0.11
N GLU A 78 0.01 -18.53 -0.30
CA GLU A 78 1.16 -17.96 0.41
C GLU A 78 0.94 -17.90 1.92
N LEU A 79 -0.21 -17.38 2.37
CA LEU A 79 -0.55 -17.37 3.80
C LEU A 79 -0.61 -18.75 4.42
N ASP A 80 -1.14 -19.72 3.70
CA ASP A 80 -1.26 -21.10 4.15
C ASP A 80 0.14 -21.76 4.23
N ALA A 81 0.99 -21.53 3.22
CA ALA A 81 2.37 -22.03 3.19
C ALA A 81 3.24 -21.41 4.29
N ALA A 82 3.07 -20.12 4.56
CA ALA A 82 3.76 -19.41 5.63
C ALA A 82 3.22 -19.76 7.02
N GLY A 83 1.98 -20.25 7.13
CA GLY A 83 1.30 -20.48 8.40
C GLY A 83 1.03 -19.22 9.21
N THR A 84 0.96 -18.05 8.54
CA THR A 84 0.91 -16.71 9.19
C THR A 84 -0.46 -16.06 9.15
N ARG A 85 -1.50 -16.72 8.62
CA ARG A 85 -2.84 -16.13 8.46
C ARG A 85 -3.37 -15.48 9.75
N ALA A 86 -3.39 -16.22 10.86
CA ALA A 86 -3.90 -15.71 12.14
C ALA A 86 -3.04 -14.54 12.68
N GLU A 87 -1.74 -14.55 12.42
CA GLU A 87 -0.84 -13.45 12.77
C GLU A 87 -1.15 -12.20 11.96
N ILE A 88 -1.29 -12.31 10.63
CA ILE A 88 -1.65 -11.18 9.75
C ILE A 88 -3.03 -10.62 10.10
N GLU A 89 -4.03 -11.47 10.41
CA GLU A 89 -5.35 -11.03 10.89
C GLU A 89 -5.26 -10.21 12.19
N ALA A 90 -4.45 -10.65 13.15
CA ALA A 90 -4.23 -9.92 14.40
C ALA A 90 -3.49 -8.59 14.18
N ILE A 91 -2.54 -8.56 13.23
CA ILE A 91 -1.83 -7.32 12.86
C ILE A 91 -2.78 -6.37 12.14
N TYR A 92 -3.61 -6.87 11.23
CA TYR A 92 -4.65 -6.10 10.55
C TYR A 92 -5.61 -5.43 11.53
N GLY A 93 -6.06 -6.14 12.56
CA GLY A 93 -6.88 -5.54 13.63
C GLY A 93 -6.23 -4.30 14.26
N ARG A 94 -4.92 -4.39 14.59
CA ARG A 94 -4.16 -3.25 15.12
C ARG A 94 -3.98 -2.11 14.10
N PHE A 95 -3.83 -2.44 12.82
CA PHE A 95 -3.76 -1.46 11.74
C PHE A 95 -5.07 -0.66 11.61
N VAL A 96 -6.21 -1.36 11.61
CA VAL A 96 -7.54 -0.74 11.50
C VAL A 96 -7.83 0.21 12.66
N GLU A 97 -7.35 -0.10 13.89
CA GLU A 97 -7.47 0.80 15.04
C GLU A 97 -6.73 2.14 14.86
N LEU A 98 -5.70 2.19 14.01
CA LEU A 98 -4.95 3.42 13.70
C LEU A 98 -5.61 4.26 12.58
N ASN A 99 -6.38 3.62 11.72
CA ASN A 99 -6.92 4.24 10.50
C ASN A 99 -7.77 5.49 10.75
N PRO A 100 -8.70 5.53 11.74
CA PRO A 100 -9.46 6.74 12.05
C PRO A 100 -8.55 7.92 12.44
N GLY A 101 -7.46 7.64 13.17
CA GLY A 101 -6.48 8.65 13.55
C GLY A 101 -5.79 9.27 12.33
N LEU A 102 -5.39 8.46 11.35
CA LEU A 102 -4.81 8.97 10.12
C LEU A 102 -5.81 9.80 9.32
N LEU A 103 -7.03 9.31 9.14
CA LEU A 103 -8.07 10.04 8.41
C LEU A 103 -8.34 11.41 9.05
N GLN A 104 -8.38 11.49 10.39
CA GLN A 104 -8.55 12.75 11.08
C GLN A 104 -7.36 13.69 10.85
N VAL A 105 -6.14 13.21 10.98
CA VAL A 105 -4.93 14.01 10.75
C VAL A 105 -4.84 14.51 9.31
N CYS A 106 -5.20 13.68 8.32
CA CYS A 106 -5.27 14.11 6.91
C CYS A 106 -6.38 15.14 6.68
N THR A 107 -7.53 14.97 7.32
CA THR A 107 -8.62 15.95 7.25
C THR A 107 -8.19 17.29 7.82
N ASP A 108 -7.55 17.31 9.00
CA ASP A 108 -7.08 18.52 9.65
C ASP A 108 -5.94 19.19 8.88
N TRP A 109 -5.14 18.44 8.15
CA TRP A 109 -4.13 18.98 7.23
C TRP A 109 -4.78 19.72 6.05
N GLN A 110 -5.85 19.14 5.47
CA GLN A 110 -6.52 19.67 4.28
C GLN A 110 -7.56 20.74 4.59
N VAL A 111 -8.23 20.63 5.74
CA VAL A 111 -9.38 21.46 6.10
C VAL A 111 -9.27 21.97 7.52
N ARG A 112 -9.48 23.27 7.71
CA ARG A 112 -9.52 23.93 9.01
C ARG A 112 -10.81 24.75 9.12
N ASP A 113 -11.57 24.59 10.18
CA ASP A 113 -12.82 25.31 10.44
C ASP A 113 -13.83 25.27 9.26
N GLY A 114 -13.85 24.13 8.54
CA GLY A 114 -14.74 23.90 7.41
C GLY A 114 -14.30 24.52 6.07
N VAL A 115 -13.11 25.13 6.03
CA VAL A 115 -12.50 25.68 4.79
C VAL A 115 -11.17 25.00 4.49
N VAL A 116 -10.73 25.08 3.23
CA VAL A 116 -9.41 24.54 2.83
C VAL A 116 -8.32 25.23 3.67
N ASN A 117 -7.46 24.44 4.29
CA ASN A 117 -6.30 24.96 5.02
C ASN A 117 -5.31 25.57 4.02
N ASP A 118 -5.03 26.86 4.18
CA ASP A 118 -4.10 27.63 3.34
C ASP A 118 -2.65 27.57 3.81
N HIS A 119 -2.40 26.83 4.91
CA HIS A 119 -1.08 26.65 5.52
C HIS A 119 -0.37 27.95 5.93
N THR A 120 -1.13 29.03 6.23
CA THR A 120 -0.57 30.29 6.71
C THR A 120 -0.34 30.31 8.22
N ASP A 121 -1.04 29.46 8.99
CA ASP A 121 -0.84 29.28 10.42
C ASP A 121 0.16 28.13 10.70
N GLY A 122 1.44 28.49 10.72
CA GLY A 122 2.49 27.50 10.97
C GLY A 122 2.44 26.82 12.34
N ALA A 123 1.77 27.41 13.35
CA ALA A 123 1.60 26.76 14.65
C ALA A 123 0.56 25.65 14.59
N TYR A 124 -0.55 25.87 13.87
CA TYR A 124 -1.54 24.85 13.61
C TYR A 124 -0.95 23.69 12.79
N ASP A 125 -0.26 24.00 11.69
CA ASP A 125 0.36 22.97 10.84
C ASP A 125 1.39 22.14 11.62
N ALA A 126 2.20 22.78 12.50
CA ALA A 126 3.14 22.06 13.33
C ALA A 126 2.46 21.09 14.32
N GLU A 127 1.28 21.45 14.86
CA GLU A 127 0.48 20.55 15.70
C GLU A 127 -0.04 19.34 14.90
N VAL A 128 -0.54 19.57 13.67
CA VAL A 128 -1.00 18.48 12.79
C VAL A 128 0.16 17.54 12.44
N VAL A 129 1.33 18.09 12.11
CA VAL A 129 2.55 17.30 11.82
C VAL A 129 3.01 16.51 13.05
N ALA A 130 2.92 17.08 14.25
CA ALA A 130 3.25 16.36 15.49
C ALA A 130 2.31 15.14 15.69
N ARG A 131 1.02 15.31 15.47
CA ARG A 131 0.03 14.19 15.55
C ARG A 131 0.29 13.11 14.50
N LEU A 132 0.70 13.47 13.27
CA LEU A 132 1.16 12.50 12.29
C LEU A 132 2.38 11.72 12.79
N GLY A 133 3.34 12.42 13.43
CA GLY A 133 4.51 11.81 14.05
C GLY A 133 4.14 10.79 15.12
N ASP A 134 3.22 11.14 16.04
CA ASP A 134 2.73 10.23 17.09
C ASP A 134 2.03 8.99 16.50
N LEU A 135 1.23 9.18 15.45
CA LEU A 135 0.59 8.09 14.74
C LEU A 135 1.64 7.18 14.08
N HIS A 136 2.67 7.77 13.46
CA HIS A 136 3.77 7.03 12.84
C HIS A 136 4.48 6.12 13.85
N GLU A 137 4.84 6.64 15.03
CA GLU A 137 5.48 5.83 16.10
C GLU A 137 4.61 4.64 16.52
N ARG A 138 3.28 4.79 16.54
CA ARG A 138 2.33 3.72 16.81
C ARG A 138 2.21 2.73 15.65
N ALA A 139 2.42 3.18 14.43
CA ALA A 139 2.38 2.33 13.23
C ALA A 139 3.64 1.47 13.06
N LEU A 140 4.81 1.94 13.54
CA LEU A 140 6.08 1.22 13.38
C LEU A 140 6.04 -0.24 13.84
N PRO A 141 5.50 -0.59 15.04
CA PRO A 141 5.40 -1.99 15.44
C PRO A 141 4.49 -2.82 14.55
N VAL A 142 3.45 -2.20 13.95
CA VAL A 142 2.51 -2.88 13.04
C VAL A 142 3.23 -3.25 11.73
N VAL A 143 3.85 -2.29 11.07
CA VAL A 143 4.55 -2.52 9.79
C VAL A 143 5.80 -3.41 9.96
N THR A 144 6.44 -3.35 11.13
CA THR A 144 7.56 -4.25 11.45
C THR A 144 7.09 -5.69 11.58
N ALA A 145 6.00 -5.94 12.30
CA ALA A 145 5.44 -7.28 12.46
C ALA A 145 4.96 -7.87 11.11
N LEU A 146 4.38 -7.04 10.22
CA LEU A 146 4.02 -7.47 8.86
C LEU A 146 5.25 -7.94 8.09
N ALA A 147 6.33 -7.16 8.11
CA ALA A 147 7.57 -7.49 7.41
C ALA A 147 8.28 -8.73 8.00
N GLU A 148 8.09 -9.02 9.28
CA GLU A 148 8.60 -10.24 9.92
C GLU A 148 7.79 -11.48 9.52
N ALA A 149 6.50 -11.33 9.22
CA ALA A 149 5.64 -12.42 8.79
C ALA A 149 5.81 -12.73 7.29
N LEU A 150 5.73 -11.70 6.42
CA LEU A 150 5.84 -11.83 4.96
C LEU A 150 6.80 -10.78 4.41
N ASP A 151 7.81 -11.21 3.66
CA ASP A 151 8.92 -10.37 3.17
C ASP A 151 8.43 -9.18 2.31
N ARG A 152 7.38 -9.36 1.51
CA ARG A 152 6.82 -8.33 0.64
C ARG A 152 6.30 -7.07 1.35
N PHE A 153 5.98 -7.17 2.65
CA PHE A 153 5.64 -6.00 3.46
C PHE A 153 6.86 -5.17 3.91
N GLY A 154 8.09 -5.65 3.65
CA GLY A 154 9.32 -4.98 4.07
C GLY A 154 9.51 -3.55 3.52
N GLY A 155 8.91 -3.26 2.36
CA GLY A 155 8.99 -1.95 1.72
C GLY A 155 8.18 -0.83 2.40
N TYR A 156 7.16 -1.15 3.20
CA TYR A 156 6.26 -0.13 3.76
C TYR A 156 6.91 0.72 4.86
N ARG A 157 7.69 0.09 5.75
CA ARG A 157 8.34 0.81 6.84
C ARG A 157 9.27 1.92 6.36
N PRO A 158 10.24 1.69 5.47
CA PRO A 158 11.12 2.75 4.98
C PRO A 158 10.37 3.83 4.20
N ARG A 159 9.33 3.50 3.44
CA ARG A 159 8.52 4.47 2.70
C ARG A 159 7.73 5.40 3.64
N LEU A 160 7.08 4.86 4.67
CA LEU A 160 6.38 5.65 5.69
C LEU A 160 7.35 6.54 6.48
N GLN A 161 8.53 6.01 6.84
CA GLN A 161 9.58 6.78 7.50
C GLN A 161 10.05 7.94 6.61
N TRP A 162 10.32 7.66 5.35
CA TRP A 162 10.75 8.67 4.38
C TRP A 162 9.71 9.78 4.24
N ALA A 163 8.44 9.42 4.09
CA ALA A 163 7.36 10.39 3.96
C ALA A 163 7.22 11.28 5.20
N VAL A 164 7.22 10.71 6.43
CA VAL A 164 7.10 11.50 7.66
C VAL A 164 8.30 12.41 7.88
N ASP A 165 9.50 12.00 7.50
CA ASP A 165 10.70 12.82 7.63
C ASP A 165 10.66 14.04 6.70
N HIS A 166 10.19 13.89 5.46
CA HIS A 166 9.95 15.00 4.54
C HIS A 166 8.88 15.96 5.05
N VAL A 167 7.77 15.43 5.58
CA VAL A 167 6.74 16.27 6.22
C VAL A 167 7.32 17.09 7.37
N ARG A 168 8.13 16.47 8.24
CA ARG A 168 8.82 17.15 9.35
C ARG A 168 9.81 18.23 8.88
N CYS A 169 10.37 18.08 7.68
CA CYS A 169 11.21 19.08 7.03
C CYS A 169 10.42 20.22 6.36
N GLY A 170 9.08 20.23 6.44
CA GLY A 170 8.20 21.24 5.85
C GLY A 170 7.79 20.98 4.41
N GLU A 171 8.06 19.80 3.89
CA GLU A 171 7.67 19.38 2.53
C GLU A 171 6.24 18.81 2.53
N GLY A 172 5.21 19.68 2.62
CA GLY A 172 3.80 19.31 2.78
C GLY A 172 3.25 18.39 1.70
N ALA A 173 3.85 18.33 0.51
CA ALA A 173 3.46 17.38 -0.55
C ALA A 173 3.59 15.92 -0.12
N TRP A 174 4.48 15.61 0.83
CA TRP A 174 4.69 14.27 1.36
C TRP A 174 3.65 13.86 2.40
N PHE A 175 2.74 14.77 2.76
CA PHE A 175 1.65 14.45 3.66
C PHE A 175 0.55 13.63 2.95
N ASP A 176 0.01 14.14 1.84
CA ASP A 176 -1.21 13.61 1.21
C ASP A 176 -1.27 13.66 -0.32
N LYS A 177 -0.25 14.18 -1.03
CA LYS A 177 -0.33 14.32 -2.48
C LYS A 177 -0.32 12.95 -3.19
N PRO A 178 -1.29 12.67 -4.08
CA PRO A 178 -1.49 11.35 -4.68
C PRO A 178 -0.41 10.95 -5.70
N LEU A 179 0.32 11.92 -6.29
CA LEU A 179 1.41 11.66 -7.24
C LEU A 179 2.79 11.58 -6.57
N THR A 180 2.80 11.68 -5.26
CA THR A 180 3.99 11.54 -4.41
C THR A 180 3.82 10.27 -3.59
N ASP A 181 4.90 9.61 -3.23
CA ASP A 181 4.89 8.50 -2.26
C ASP A 181 4.65 9.05 -0.84
N SER A 182 3.56 9.84 -0.72
CA SER A 182 3.18 10.56 0.49
C SER A 182 2.74 9.58 1.57
N TYR A 183 2.75 10.04 2.84
CA TYR A 183 2.35 9.21 3.96
C TYR A 183 0.95 8.60 3.75
N HIS A 184 -0.01 9.42 3.29
CA HIS A 184 -1.36 8.97 2.96
C HIS A 184 -1.38 7.93 1.83
N THR A 185 -0.62 8.15 0.75
CA THR A 185 -0.55 7.22 -0.39
C THR A 185 0.01 5.86 0.03
N VAL A 186 1.13 5.85 0.77
CA VAL A 186 1.76 4.61 1.26
C VAL A 186 0.84 3.87 2.24
N TRP A 187 0.15 4.60 3.13
CA TRP A 187 -0.79 4.02 4.07
C TRP A 187 -1.98 3.37 3.35
N PHE A 188 -2.52 4.07 2.35
CA PHE A 188 -3.63 3.55 1.53
C PHE A 188 -3.22 2.28 0.78
N GLU A 189 -2.02 2.26 0.20
CA GLU A 189 -1.47 1.09 -0.48
C GLU A 189 -1.30 -0.09 0.49
N LEU A 190 -0.77 0.16 1.70
CA LEU A 190 -0.66 -0.86 2.74
C LEU A 190 -2.04 -1.43 3.14
N HIS A 191 -3.06 -0.57 3.24
CA HIS A 191 -4.42 -1.02 3.55
C HIS A 191 -4.98 -1.94 2.44
N GLU A 192 -4.85 -1.54 1.17
CA GLU A 192 -5.25 -2.37 0.04
C GLU A 192 -4.48 -3.69 -0.04
N ASP A 193 -3.19 -3.67 0.29
CA ASP A 193 -2.37 -4.87 0.36
C ASP A 193 -2.89 -5.83 1.45
N LEU A 194 -3.17 -5.34 2.64
CA LEU A 194 -3.73 -6.13 3.74
C LEU A 194 -5.10 -6.73 3.38
N LEU A 195 -5.99 -5.93 2.77
CA LEU A 195 -7.29 -6.41 2.31
C LEU A 195 -7.14 -7.53 1.25
N ALA A 196 -6.27 -7.32 0.26
CA ALA A 196 -5.99 -8.31 -0.77
C ALA A 196 -5.39 -9.59 -0.19
N THR A 197 -4.46 -9.46 0.75
CA THR A 197 -3.78 -10.57 1.44
C THR A 197 -4.76 -11.45 2.21
N LEU A 198 -5.71 -10.83 2.91
CA LEU A 198 -6.70 -11.53 3.72
C LEU A 198 -7.96 -11.95 2.93
N GLY A 199 -8.07 -11.53 1.66
CA GLY A 199 -9.27 -11.77 0.85
C GLY A 199 -10.48 -10.96 1.32
N LEU A 200 -10.26 -9.81 1.96
CA LEU A 200 -11.30 -8.93 2.47
C LEU A 200 -11.72 -7.89 1.43
N GLN A 201 -12.97 -7.40 1.54
CA GLN A 201 -13.47 -6.29 0.74
C GLN A 201 -13.75 -5.08 1.65
N ARG A 202 -13.43 -3.87 1.20
CA ARG A 202 -13.64 -2.62 1.96
C ARG A 202 -15.06 -2.42 2.50
N ALA A 203 -16.07 -2.95 1.83
CA ALA A 203 -17.46 -2.79 2.26
C ALA A 203 -17.78 -3.47 3.60
N THR A 204 -16.91 -4.34 4.11
CA THR A 204 -17.10 -5.01 5.40
C THR A 204 -16.63 -4.20 6.61
N GLU A 205 -15.88 -3.11 6.39
CA GLU A 205 -15.35 -2.25 7.47
C GLU A 205 -16.35 -1.20 7.96
N THR A 206 -17.35 -0.82 7.14
CA THR A 206 -18.36 0.19 7.49
C THR A 206 -19.55 -0.37 8.29
N GLY A 207 -19.52 -1.65 8.66
CA GLY A 207 -20.60 -2.35 9.37
C GLY A 207 -20.63 -2.16 10.90
N GLY A 208 -19.96 -1.15 11.46
CA GLY A 208 -19.89 -0.85 12.89
C GLY A 208 -20.72 0.34 13.37
N GLU A 209 -21.72 0.80 12.61
CA GLU A 209 -22.69 1.79 13.09
C GLU A 209 -24.05 1.12 13.31
N GLY A 210 -24.30 0.73 14.55
CA GLY A 210 -25.57 0.33 15.12
C GLY A 210 -25.78 1.05 16.45
#